data_23d6af1af18cdd09c9482193b266f19a
#
_entry.id   23d6af1af18cdd09c9482193b266f19a
#
_cell.length_a   1.000
_cell.length_b   1.000
_cell.length_c   1.000
_cell.angle_alpha   90.00
_cell.angle_beta   90.00
_cell.angle_gamma   90.00
#
_symmetry.space_group_name_H-M   'P 1'
#
loop_
_entity.id
_entity.type
_entity.pdbx_description
1 polymer ?
#
loop_
_entity_poly.entity_id
_entity_poly.type
_entity_poly.pdbx_seq_one_letter_code
_entity_poly.pdbx_strand_id
1 'polypeptide(L)'
;VKELSEITAGYIDCEGLNLALAQKLSQSYKRVLYHDENEEAFDTVNAAMIGDSHPEDERLERVDDIWLHKKECDLFIFPDSKSAGMQLELESQGYPVWGSRRSIFLEHSRETFIRVLQDLGLEVPPYERIVGITALCEYLKDRENQIVKVSKYRGTMETKKWRSWDDDEAWLDMLAVILGGVKDLMPFLVFESIDTPFELGGDTYCVRGNFPDHLMDGFEYKDKGYIGAFKARADMPEQTQAVMEKFSPVLKDTQSTNFWSMEIRVKDDHFYFIDPTPRVPLPASASQMEMYLNLPTIIAAGAEGELVQPEPAGSFSAECILTMPCKAPQMPSVRVPNAIKQWVKLGGACRINGRAWFPPLRNDHGDEIGWLVAIGDTPEQTIDRMLEYKNQLPDGVSAHTESLVDLLKEIHKAEAEGIEFSPMPVPEPELVITNDNE
;
A
#
# COMPACT_ATOMS: atom_id res chain seq x y z
N VAL A 1 16.85 15.09 14.49
CA VAL A 1 16.96 13.78 13.83
C VAL A 1 18.44 13.41 13.72
N LYS A 2 18.82 12.16 14.03
CA LYS A 2 20.16 11.62 13.76
C LYS A 2 20.45 11.65 12.26
N GLU A 3 21.74 11.65 11.91
CA GLU A 3 22.13 11.38 10.52
C GLU A 3 21.63 9.98 10.10
N LEU A 4 21.08 9.87 8.89
CA LEU A 4 20.49 8.60 8.43
C LEU A 4 21.46 7.42 8.53
N SER A 5 22.75 7.67 8.23
CA SER A 5 23.82 6.68 8.31
C SER A 5 24.16 6.20 9.73
N GLU A 6 23.57 6.80 10.75
CA GLU A 6 23.73 6.42 12.15
C GLU A 6 22.50 5.70 12.72
N ILE A 7 21.37 5.70 11.98
CA ILE A 7 20.09 5.13 12.42
C ILE A 7 20.10 3.61 12.31
N THR A 8 19.76 2.94 13.41
CA THR A 8 19.32 1.53 13.41
C THR A 8 17.81 1.49 13.58
N ALA A 9 17.09 0.98 12.56
CA ALA A 9 15.65 0.85 12.59
C ALA A 9 15.19 -0.58 12.90
N GLY A 10 14.26 -0.74 13.82
CA GLY A 10 13.47 -1.96 13.97
C GLY A 10 12.29 -1.92 12.99
N TYR A 11 12.22 -2.88 12.09
CA TYR A 11 11.19 -2.95 11.05
C TYR A 11 10.32 -4.18 11.26
N ILE A 12 9.05 -3.98 11.58
CA ILE A 12 8.10 -5.06 11.87
C ILE A 12 7.13 -5.18 10.70
N ASP A 13 7.39 -6.15 9.84
CA ASP A 13 6.57 -6.46 8.67
C ASP A 13 5.46 -7.45 9.02
N CYS A 14 4.60 -7.66 8.08
CA CYS A 14 3.52 -8.61 8.17
C CYS A 14 3.35 -9.33 6.82
N GLU A 15 3.57 -10.63 6.82
CA GLU A 15 3.45 -11.48 5.62
C GLU A 15 4.50 -11.16 4.53
N GLY A 16 5.58 -10.43 4.87
CA GLY A 16 6.67 -10.09 3.97
C GLY A 16 6.31 -9.13 2.84
N LEU A 17 5.14 -8.53 2.88
CA LEU A 17 4.62 -7.68 1.79
C LEU A 17 5.45 -6.41 1.61
N ASN A 18 6.01 -5.89 2.71
CA ASN A 18 6.72 -4.61 2.71
C ASN A 18 8.25 -4.75 2.75
N LEU A 19 8.78 -5.94 2.41
CA LEU A 19 10.22 -6.20 2.38
C LEU A 19 10.97 -5.21 1.47
N ALA A 20 10.39 -4.83 0.33
CA ALA A 20 10.98 -3.86 -0.59
C ALA A 20 11.20 -2.48 0.05
N LEU A 21 10.30 -2.03 0.93
CA LEU A 21 10.49 -0.79 1.69
C LEU A 21 11.64 -0.92 2.69
N ALA A 22 11.75 -2.03 3.41
CA ALA A 22 12.89 -2.29 4.29
C ALA A 22 14.22 -2.26 3.54
N GLN A 23 14.27 -2.84 2.32
CA GLN A 23 15.43 -2.79 1.43
C GLN A 23 15.74 -1.35 0.97
N LYS A 24 14.75 -0.54 0.66
CA LYS A 24 14.95 0.86 0.31
C LYS A 24 15.57 1.65 1.46
N LEU A 25 15.08 1.45 2.68
CA LEU A 25 15.58 2.12 3.88
C LEU A 25 17.00 1.69 4.23
N SER A 26 17.35 0.41 4.05
CA SER A 26 18.69 -0.12 4.33
C SER A 26 19.79 0.54 3.48
N GLN A 27 19.43 1.10 2.32
CA GLN A 27 20.38 1.85 1.48
C GLN A 27 20.85 3.15 2.13
N SER A 28 20.06 3.73 3.04
CA SER A 28 20.34 5.02 3.70
C SER A 28 20.66 4.88 5.18
N TYR A 29 19.98 3.97 5.88
CA TYR A 29 20.19 3.76 7.31
C TYR A 29 21.45 2.95 7.58
N LYS A 30 21.98 3.09 8.80
CA LYS A 30 23.09 2.27 9.29
C LYS A 30 22.74 0.78 9.24
N ARG A 31 21.50 0.45 9.68
CA ARG A 31 21.03 -0.93 9.81
C ARG A 31 19.50 -0.97 9.87
N VAL A 32 18.89 -1.93 9.24
CA VAL A 32 17.46 -2.24 9.36
C VAL A 32 17.34 -3.66 9.90
N LEU A 33 16.84 -3.80 11.11
CA LEU A 33 16.53 -5.07 11.76
C LEU A 33 15.13 -5.48 11.33
N TYR A 34 15.06 -6.38 10.38
CA TYR A 34 13.81 -6.83 9.77
C TYR A 34 13.23 -8.02 10.52
N HIS A 35 11.98 -7.90 10.95
CA HIS A 35 11.21 -8.96 11.59
C HIS A 35 9.91 -9.15 10.84
N ASP A 36 9.59 -10.40 10.52
CA ASP A 36 8.31 -10.82 9.95
C ASP A 36 7.68 -11.83 10.91
N GLU A 37 6.43 -11.62 11.28
CA GLU A 37 5.69 -12.50 12.18
C GLU A 37 5.32 -13.84 11.54
N ASN A 38 5.43 -13.98 10.20
CA ASN A 38 5.09 -15.20 9.48
C ASN A 38 6.28 -16.19 9.48
N GLU A 39 6.34 -17.05 10.46
CA GLU A 39 7.37 -18.07 10.61
C GLU A 39 7.23 -19.25 9.64
N GLU A 40 6.06 -19.45 9.02
CA GLU A 40 5.72 -20.63 8.23
C GLU A 40 5.84 -20.42 6.71
N ALA A 41 6.41 -19.33 6.26
CA ALA A 41 6.42 -18.96 4.85
C ALA A 41 7.12 -19.99 3.93
N PHE A 42 8.11 -20.74 4.45
CA PHE A 42 8.81 -21.82 3.74
C PHE A 42 8.60 -23.14 4.48
N ASP A 43 7.60 -23.87 4.10
CA ASP A 43 6.86 -24.93 4.78
C ASP A 43 7.65 -26.13 5.35
N THR A 44 8.88 -26.41 4.97
CA THR A 44 9.55 -27.65 5.41
C THR A 44 11.00 -27.51 5.81
N VAL A 45 11.56 -26.36 5.61
CA VAL A 45 12.95 -26.12 5.91
C VAL A 45 13.03 -24.79 6.63
N ASN A 46 12.98 -24.78 7.93
CA ASN A 46 13.23 -23.62 8.79
C ASN A 46 14.61 -22.97 8.57
N ALA A 47 15.23 -23.22 7.42
CA ALA A 47 16.55 -22.75 7.05
C ALA A 47 16.56 -21.45 6.25
N ALA A 48 15.41 -21.04 5.69
CA ALA A 48 15.30 -19.80 4.94
C ALA A 48 13.95 -19.15 5.23
N MET A 49 13.97 -17.93 5.73
CA MET A 49 12.79 -17.15 6.07
C MET A 49 12.70 -15.90 5.17
N ILE A 50 11.51 -15.33 5.05
CA ILE A 50 11.35 -14.05 4.36
C ILE A 50 12.28 -13.00 4.99
N GLY A 51 13.05 -12.31 4.14
CA GLY A 51 14.03 -11.33 4.59
C GLY A 51 15.43 -11.88 4.84
N ASP A 52 15.60 -13.22 4.84
CA ASP A 52 16.92 -13.84 5.02
C ASP A 52 17.86 -13.55 3.86
N SER A 53 19.15 -13.49 4.20
CA SER A 53 20.28 -13.49 3.28
C SER A 53 20.16 -12.47 2.14
N HIS A 54 20.00 -11.20 2.48
CA HIS A 54 20.09 -10.09 1.55
C HIS A 54 21.54 -9.53 1.52
N PRO A 55 22.53 -10.28 0.99
CA PRO A 55 23.95 -9.93 1.11
C PRO A 55 24.34 -8.69 0.30
N GLU A 56 23.47 -8.24 -0.59
CA GLU A 56 23.68 -7.00 -1.34
C GLU A 56 23.35 -5.76 -0.52
N ASP A 57 22.68 -5.99 0.61
CA ASP A 57 22.36 -5.01 1.64
C ASP A 57 22.86 -5.55 2.97
N GLU A 58 24.16 -5.43 3.22
CA GLU A 58 24.77 -5.77 4.54
C GLU A 58 24.10 -5.05 5.72
N ARG A 59 23.23 -4.07 5.41
CA ARG A 59 22.50 -3.26 6.38
C ARG A 59 21.09 -3.77 6.65
N LEU A 60 20.56 -4.70 5.85
CA LEU A 60 19.29 -5.37 6.11
C LEU A 60 19.56 -6.72 6.76
N GLU A 61 19.20 -6.84 8.02
CA GLU A 61 19.40 -8.04 8.82
C GLU A 61 18.07 -8.56 9.35
N ARG A 62 17.70 -9.77 8.94
CA ARG A 62 16.55 -10.44 9.54
C ARG A 62 16.85 -10.87 10.97
N VAL A 63 15.92 -10.64 11.88
CA VAL A 63 15.95 -11.06 13.27
C VAL A 63 14.71 -11.85 13.62
N ASP A 64 14.86 -12.94 14.36
CA ASP A 64 13.74 -13.80 14.77
C ASP A 64 12.87 -13.12 15.84
N ASP A 65 13.49 -12.38 16.74
CA ASP A 65 12.81 -11.65 17.81
C ASP A 65 13.35 -10.22 17.91
N ILE A 66 12.56 -9.28 17.42
CA ILE A 66 12.91 -7.84 17.44
C ILE A 66 13.07 -7.30 18.89
N TRP A 67 12.41 -7.90 19.87
CA TRP A 67 12.46 -7.45 21.25
C TRP A 67 13.82 -7.68 21.91
N LEU A 68 14.56 -8.69 21.48
CA LEU A 68 15.93 -8.92 21.94
C LEU A 68 16.87 -7.79 21.48
N HIS A 69 16.54 -7.14 20.36
CA HIS A 69 17.30 -6.06 19.75
C HIS A 69 16.75 -4.66 20.04
N LYS A 70 15.68 -4.55 20.84
CA LYS A 70 14.97 -3.28 21.08
C LYS A 70 15.89 -2.13 21.46
N LYS A 71 16.90 -2.38 22.30
CA LYS A 71 17.85 -1.36 22.79
C LYS A 71 18.85 -0.89 21.74
N GLU A 72 18.98 -1.62 20.65
CA GLU A 72 19.83 -1.27 19.50
C GLU A 72 19.11 -0.33 18.54
N CYS A 73 17.77 -0.32 18.57
CA CYS A 73 16.94 0.46 17.65
C CYS A 73 16.82 1.92 18.11
N ASP A 74 16.98 2.84 17.17
CA ASP A 74 16.73 4.27 17.34
C ASP A 74 15.27 4.63 17.06
N LEU A 75 14.62 3.89 16.17
CA LEU A 75 13.20 4.03 15.84
C LEU A 75 12.59 2.69 15.41
N PHE A 76 11.25 2.63 15.43
CA PHE A 76 10.50 1.46 14.99
C PHE A 76 9.56 1.81 13.85
N ILE A 77 9.45 0.92 12.86
CA ILE A 77 8.64 1.09 11.65
C ILE A 77 7.64 -0.04 11.55
N PHE A 78 6.37 0.32 11.47
CA PHE A 78 5.23 -0.59 11.26
C PHE A 78 4.55 -0.19 9.95
N PRO A 79 4.91 -0.82 8.83
CA PRO A 79 4.39 -0.44 7.52
C PRO A 79 2.90 -0.76 7.36
N ASP A 80 2.43 -1.81 8.03
CA ASP A 80 1.04 -2.30 7.93
C ASP A 80 0.13 -1.73 9.03
N SER A 81 -1.17 -1.99 8.89
CA SER A 81 -2.23 -1.61 9.84
C SER A 81 -2.38 -2.62 10.98
N LYS A 82 -1.29 -3.17 11.49
CA LYS A 82 -1.28 -4.13 12.60
C LYS A 82 -0.52 -3.58 13.81
N SER A 83 -0.63 -4.29 14.92
CA SER A 83 0.21 -4.07 16.11
C SER A 83 0.09 -2.68 16.78
N ALA A 84 -1.11 -2.04 16.74
CA ALA A 84 -1.31 -0.73 17.35
C ALA A 84 -0.94 -0.67 18.84
N GLY A 85 -1.22 -1.72 19.58
CA GLY A 85 -0.85 -1.82 21.01
C GLY A 85 0.66 -1.77 21.21
N MET A 86 1.41 -2.46 20.38
CA MET A 86 2.87 -2.49 20.38
C MET A 86 3.46 -1.12 20.03
N GLN A 87 2.91 -0.44 19.05
CA GLN A 87 3.31 0.92 18.67
C GLN A 87 3.16 1.89 19.85
N LEU A 88 2.01 1.87 20.52
CA LEU A 88 1.75 2.71 21.70
C LEU A 88 2.65 2.37 22.88
N GLU A 89 2.96 1.11 23.10
CA GLU A 89 3.87 0.67 24.16
C GLU A 89 5.30 1.17 23.91
N LEU A 90 5.80 1.08 22.68
CA LEU A 90 7.12 1.60 22.31
C LEU A 90 7.20 3.12 22.52
N GLU A 91 6.17 3.86 22.09
CA GLU A 91 6.11 5.30 22.32
C GLU A 91 6.08 5.65 23.81
N SER A 92 5.34 4.90 24.63
CA SER A 92 5.29 5.10 26.07
C SER A 92 6.67 4.94 26.74
N GLN A 93 7.55 4.16 26.11
CA GLN A 93 8.94 3.94 26.51
C GLN A 93 9.92 4.94 25.88
N GLY A 94 9.43 5.90 25.09
CA GLY A 94 10.21 6.98 24.48
C GLY A 94 10.87 6.63 23.15
N TYR A 95 10.49 5.53 22.51
CA TYR A 95 10.97 5.21 21.16
C TYR A 95 10.18 5.97 20.09
N PRO A 96 10.83 6.58 19.10
CA PRO A 96 10.19 7.09 17.91
C PRO A 96 9.52 5.96 17.12
N VAL A 97 8.30 6.20 16.64
CA VAL A 97 7.52 5.19 15.91
C VAL A 97 6.93 5.76 14.63
N TRP A 98 7.21 5.11 13.51
CA TRP A 98 6.45 5.25 12.28
C TRP A 98 5.41 4.14 12.23
N GLY A 99 4.13 4.49 12.36
CA GLY A 99 3.02 3.52 12.42
C GLY A 99 1.67 4.21 12.53
N SER A 100 0.62 3.48 12.21
CA SER A 100 -0.76 3.97 12.14
C SER A 100 -1.41 4.20 13.51
N ARG A 101 -0.88 3.55 14.52
CA ARG A 101 -1.44 3.58 15.89
C ARG A 101 -2.92 3.19 15.89
N ARG A 102 -3.76 3.98 16.55
CA ARG A 102 -5.21 3.71 16.61
C ARG A 102 -5.95 3.97 15.31
N SER A 103 -5.37 4.68 14.33
CA SER A 103 -6.05 4.92 13.04
C SER A 103 -6.30 3.64 12.24
N ILE A 104 -5.65 2.52 12.58
CA ILE A 104 -5.95 1.22 11.99
C ILE A 104 -7.41 0.81 12.12
N PHE A 105 -8.15 1.35 13.11
CA PHE A 105 -9.58 1.06 13.27
C PHE A 105 -10.41 1.48 12.06
N LEU A 106 -9.96 2.48 11.31
CA LEU A 106 -10.63 2.94 10.10
C LEU A 106 -10.71 1.83 9.05
N GLU A 107 -9.66 1.03 8.95
CA GLU A 107 -9.57 -0.09 8.01
C GLU A 107 -10.15 -1.39 8.61
N HIS A 108 -9.89 -1.66 9.90
CA HIS A 108 -10.27 -2.92 10.56
C HIS A 108 -11.74 -3.00 10.97
N SER A 109 -12.46 -1.88 11.03
CA SER A 109 -13.87 -1.85 11.42
C SER A 109 -14.69 -0.98 10.48
N ARG A 110 -15.29 -1.61 9.48
CA ARG A 110 -16.13 -0.93 8.49
C ARG A 110 -17.29 -0.15 9.15
N GLU A 111 -17.91 -0.70 10.19
CA GLU A 111 -18.97 0.01 10.94
C GLU A 111 -18.42 1.27 11.64
N THR A 112 -17.20 1.21 12.16
CA THR A 112 -16.56 2.38 12.79
C THR A 112 -16.22 3.43 11.74
N PHE A 113 -15.67 3.01 10.60
CA PHE A 113 -15.40 3.90 9.48
C PHE A 113 -16.66 4.63 9.00
N ILE A 114 -17.76 3.91 8.77
CA ILE A 114 -19.03 4.51 8.37
C ILE A 114 -19.52 5.56 9.39
N ARG A 115 -19.42 5.28 10.69
CA ARG A 115 -19.78 6.27 11.73
C ARG A 115 -18.90 7.50 11.66
N VAL A 116 -17.59 7.33 11.46
CA VAL A 116 -16.66 8.45 11.28
C VAL A 116 -17.05 9.31 10.08
N LEU A 117 -17.40 8.71 8.94
CA LEU A 117 -17.90 9.46 7.76
C LEU A 117 -19.13 10.29 8.11
N GLN A 118 -20.10 9.68 8.78
CA GLN A 118 -21.34 10.36 9.19
C GLN A 118 -21.07 11.51 10.16
N ASP A 119 -20.21 11.29 11.16
CA ASP A 119 -19.81 12.31 12.15
C ASP A 119 -19.07 13.49 11.48
N LEU A 120 -18.33 13.25 10.43
CA LEU A 120 -17.63 14.26 9.63
C LEU A 120 -18.54 14.94 8.59
N GLY A 121 -19.78 14.50 8.44
CA GLY A 121 -20.71 14.98 7.42
C GLY A 121 -20.23 14.67 5.99
N LEU A 122 -19.58 13.52 5.81
CA LEU A 122 -19.28 12.94 4.51
C LEU A 122 -20.43 12.01 4.10
N GLU A 123 -20.68 11.95 2.80
CA GLU A 123 -21.70 11.06 2.27
C GLU A 123 -21.28 9.59 2.40
N VAL A 124 -22.27 8.76 2.73
CA VAL A 124 -22.10 7.31 2.82
C VAL A 124 -23.01 6.66 1.78
N PRO A 125 -22.51 5.74 0.95
CA PRO A 125 -23.37 5.00 0.04
C PRO A 125 -24.50 4.31 0.81
N PRO A 126 -25.72 4.20 0.25
CA PRO A 126 -26.78 3.42 0.87
C PRO A 126 -26.30 2.01 1.19
N TYR A 127 -26.56 1.54 2.40
CA TYR A 127 -26.14 0.21 2.84
C TYR A 127 -27.13 -0.42 3.81
N GLU A 128 -27.12 -1.74 3.85
CA GLU A 128 -27.81 -2.54 4.85
C GLU A 128 -26.80 -3.26 5.75
N ARG A 129 -27.11 -3.24 7.05
CA ARG A 129 -26.34 -3.99 8.04
C ARG A 129 -27.00 -5.33 8.33
N ILE A 130 -26.32 -6.40 8.05
CA ILE A 130 -26.82 -7.77 8.21
C ILE A 130 -25.91 -8.50 9.20
N VAL A 131 -26.49 -9.31 10.09
CA VAL A 131 -25.73 -10.10 11.06
C VAL A 131 -25.99 -11.59 10.82
N GLY A 132 -24.92 -12.31 10.64
CA GLY A 132 -24.93 -13.75 10.39
C GLY A 132 -25.01 -14.14 8.92
N ILE A 133 -24.32 -15.23 8.58
CA ILE A 133 -24.23 -15.72 7.20
C ILE A 133 -25.61 -16.16 6.66
N THR A 134 -26.43 -16.77 7.49
CA THR A 134 -27.78 -17.21 7.10
C THR A 134 -28.65 -16.03 6.66
N ALA A 135 -28.66 -14.93 7.43
CA ALA A 135 -29.40 -13.74 7.07
C ALA A 135 -28.84 -13.07 5.82
N LEU A 136 -27.49 -13.10 5.64
CA LEU A 136 -26.85 -12.61 4.44
C LEU A 136 -27.27 -13.39 3.19
N CYS A 137 -27.32 -14.73 3.27
CA CYS A 137 -27.79 -15.60 2.19
C CYS A 137 -29.25 -15.26 1.81
N GLU A 138 -30.14 -15.12 2.78
CA GLU A 138 -31.53 -14.75 2.52
C GLU A 138 -31.66 -13.38 1.87
N TYR A 139 -30.83 -12.41 2.30
CA TYR A 139 -30.84 -11.06 1.75
C TYR A 139 -30.36 -11.02 0.31
N LEU A 140 -29.29 -11.77 -0.03
CA LEU A 140 -28.65 -11.75 -1.35
C LEU A 140 -29.37 -12.59 -2.39
N LYS A 141 -30.25 -13.49 -1.99
CA LYS A 141 -30.89 -14.49 -2.87
C LYS A 141 -31.59 -13.89 -4.09
N ASP A 142 -32.25 -12.75 -3.89
CA ASP A 142 -33.02 -12.07 -4.94
C ASP A 142 -32.39 -10.70 -5.31
N ARG A 143 -31.08 -10.54 -5.07
CA ARG A 143 -30.37 -9.29 -5.32
C ARG A 143 -29.16 -9.47 -6.22
N GLU A 144 -28.90 -8.45 -7.04
CA GLU A 144 -27.77 -8.40 -7.96
C GLU A 144 -26.94 -7.14 -7.73
N ASN A 145 -25.70 -7.14 -8.20
CA ASN A 145 -24.80 -5.98 -8.24
C ASN A 145 -24.63 -5.29 -6.87
N GLN A 146 -24.36 -6.08 -5.83
CA GLN A 146 -24.09 -5.58 -4.49
C GLN A 146 -22.60 -5.63 -4.18
N ILE A 147 -22.14 -4.77 -3.27
CA ILE A 147 -20.81 -4.87 -2.65
C ILE A 147 -21.00 -5.35 -1.22
N VAL A 148 -20.54 -6.56 -0.92
CA VAL A 148 -20.59 -7.13 0.42
C VAL A 148 -19.25 -6.93 1.09
N LYS A 149 -19.22 -6.24 2.24
CA LYS A 149 -18.02 -6.08 3.07
C LYS A 149 -18.21 -6.77 4.42
N VAL A 150 -17.24 -7.61 4.82
CA VAL A 150 -17.20 -8.22 6.15
C VAL A 150 -16.69 -7.18 7.14
N SER A 151 -17.47 -6.85 8.18
CA SER A 151 -17.23 -5.62 8.97
C SER A 151 -16.02 -5.67 9.90
N LYS A 152 -15.60 -6.84 10.38
CA LYS A 152 -14.52 -6.99 11.39
C LYS A 152 -13.51 -8.06 11.00
N TYR A 153 -13.28 -8.23 9.74
CA TYR A 153 -12.39 -9.22 9.20
C TYR A 153 -11.47 -8.57 8.18
N ARG A 154 -10.20 -8.99 8.17
CA ARG A 154 -9.21 -8.62 7.16
C ARG A 154 -8.67 -9.89 6.52
N GLY A 155 -8.60 -9.89 5.20
CA GLY A 155 -8.09 -11.00 4.41
C GLY A 155 -8.82 -11.12 3.08
N THR A 156 -8.51 -12.14 2.30
CA THR A 156 -8.96 -12.38 0.91
C THR A 156 -10.45 -12.27 0.68
N MET A 157 -11.25 -12.56 1.70
CA MET A 157 -12.70 -12.66 1.56
C MET A 157 -13.43 -11.46 2.19
N GLU A 158 -12.71 -10.38 2.51
CA GLU A 158 -13.30 -9.23 3.22
C GLU A 158 -14.27 -8.40 2.39
N THR A 159 -14.08 -8.38 1.08
CA THR A 159 -14.93 -7.64 0.13
C THR A 159 -15.30 -8.53 -1.05
N LYS A 160 -16.57 -8.55 -1.39
CA LYS A 160 -17.08 -9.28 -2.55
C LYS A 160 -17.95 -8.37 -3.40
N LYS A 161 -17.63 -8.26 -4.67
CA LYS A 161 -18.57 -7.78 -5.69
C LYS A 161 -19.53 -8.94 -5.99
N TRP A 162 -20.71 -8.88 -5.40
CA TRP A 162 -21.78 -9.83 -5.62
C TRP A 162 -22.49 -9.52 -6.93
N ARG A 163 -22.50 -10.45 -7.87
CA ARG A 163 -23.16 -10.29 -9.18
C ARG A 163 -24.59 -10.79 -9.12
N SER A 164 -24.75 -12.08 -8.80
CA SER A 164 -26.03 -12.75 -8.66
C SER A 164 -25.87 -14.02 -7.79
N TRP A 165 -26.99 -14.64 -7.41
CA TRP A 165 -26.96 -15.90 -6.67
C TRP A 165 -26.27 -17.02 -7.48
N ASP A 166 -26.64 -17.15 -8.75
CA ASP A 166 -26.14 -18.23 -9.63
C ASP A 166 -24.63 -18.12 -9.89
N ASP A 167 -24.08 -16.89 -9.86
CA ASP A 167 -22.65 -16.66 -10.08
C ASP A 167 -21.79 -16.83 -8.82
N ASP A 168 -22.33 -16.45 -7.66
CA ASP A 168 -21.49 -16.16 -6.50
C ASP A 168 -21.88 -16.94 -5.21
N GLU A 169 -22.89 -17.83 -5.22
CA GLU A 169 -23.33 -18.58 -4.02
C GLU A 169 -22.17 -19.37 -3.35
N ALA A 170 -21.27 -19.94 -4.16
CA ALA A 170 -20.13 -20.68 -3.65
C ALA A 170 -19.18 -19.85 -2.78
N TRP A 171 -19.14 -18.53 -2.97
CA TRP A 171 -18.38 -17.62 -2.10
C TRP A 171 -18.96 -17.60 -0.68
N LEU A 172 -20.29 -17.63 -0.53
CA LEU A 172 -20.95 -17.67 0.78
C LEU A 172 -20.63 -18.94 1.54
N ASP A 173 -20.59 -20.08 0.85
CA ASP A 173 -20.22 -21.36 1.45
C ASP A 173 -18.77 -21.34 1.95
N MET A 174 -17.85 -20.83 1.11
CA MET A 174 -16.44 -20.69 1.49
C MET A 174 -16.28 -19.70 2.66
N LEU A 175 -16.96 -18.55 2.63
CA LEU A 175 -16.96 -17.58 3.71
C LEU A 175 -17.47 -18.19 5.02
N ALA A 176 -18.52 -19.01 4.96
CA ALA A 176 -19.05 -19.72 6.13
C ALA A 176 -18.03 -20.68 6.75
N VAL A 177 -17.21 -21.34 5.93
CA VAL A 177 -16.10 -22.20 6.39
C VAL A 177 -15.01 -21.38 7.06
N ILE A 178 -14.58 -20.28 6.44
CA ILE A 178 -13.53 -19.39 6.97
C ILE A 178 -13.95 -18.76 8.29
N LEU A 179 -15.16 -18.25 8.39
CA LEU A 179 -15.68 -17.64 9.62
C LEU A 179 -15.97 -18.68 10.74
N GLY A 180 -16.16 -19.94 10.38
CA GLY A 180 -16.32 -21.03 11.34
C GLY A 180 -17.37 -20.75 12.41
N GLY A 181 -17.00 -20.86 13.68
CA GLY A 181 -17.90 -20.69 14.81
C GLY A 181 -18.48 -19.29 15.00
N VAL A 182 -17.90 -18.27 14.37
CA VAL A 182 -18.37 -16.88 14.50
C VAL A 182 -19.26 -16.42 13.35
N LYS A 183 -19.50 -17.27 12.35
CA LYS A 183 -20.24 -16.95 11.12
C LYS A 183 -21.61 -16.32 11.35
N ASP A 184 -22.34 -16.77 12.39
CA ASP A 184 -23.69 -16.30 12.70
C ASP A 184 -23.69 -15.02 13.57
N LEU A 185 -22.53 -14.59 14.04
CA LEU A 185 -22.33 -13.36 14.80
C LEU A 185 -21.64 -12.26 14.00
N MET A 186 -21.10 -12.60 12.82
CA MET A 186 -20.34 -11.66 11.98
C MET A 186 -21.30 -10.63 11.37
N PRO A 187 -21.01 -9.31 11.54
CA PRO A 187 -21.72 -8.27 10.84
C PRO A 187 -21.18 -8.09 9.42
N PHE A 188 -22.09 -7.91 8.49
CA PHE A 188 -21.83 -7.59 7.09
C PHE A 188 -22.44 -6.24 6.78
N LEU A 189 -21.78 -5.49 5.93
CA LEU A 189 -22.31 -4.28 5.30
C LEU A 189 -22.50 -4.56 3.81
N VAL A 190 -23.74 -4.44 3.35
CA VAL A 190 -24.09 -4.67 1.95
C VAL A 190 -24.46 -3.33 1.33
N PHE A 191 -23.66 -2.89 0.37
CA PHE A 191 -23.84 -1.62 -0.34
C PHE A 191 -24.40 -1.87 -1.74
N GLU A 192 -25.17 -0.91 -2.26
CA GLU A 192 -25.42 -0.85 -3.69
C GLU A 192 -24.12 -0.53 -4.42
N SER A 193 -23.90 -1.15 -5.58
CA SER A 193 -22.72 -0.85 -6.39
C SER A 193 -22.80 0.59 -6.91
N ILE A 194 -21.75 1.36 -6.64
CA ILE A 194 -21.58 2.68 -7.24
C ILE A 194 -20.97 2.43 -8.61
N ASP A 195 -21.79 2.48 -9.63
CA ASP A 195 -21.32 2.34 -11.02
C ASP A 195 -20.81 3.71 -11.48
N THR A 196 -19.50 3.88 -11.41
CA THR A 196 -18.79 5.07 -11.87
C THR A 196 -17.52 4.65 -12.60
N PRO A 197 -17.17 5.32 -13.70
CA PRO A 197 -15.90 5.09 -14.38
C PRO A 197 -14.70 5.66 -13.60
N PHE A 198 -14.94 6.56 -12.62
CA PHE A 198 -13.87 7.31 -11.99
C PHE A 198 -13.74 6.93 -10.51
N GLU A 199 -12.52 6.55 -10.17
CA GLU A 199 -12.06 6.34 -8.81
C GLU A 199 -10.88 7.27 -8.58
N LEU A 200 -11.09 8.30 -7.74
CA LEU A 200 -10.05 9.26 -7.39
C LEU A 200 -9.21 8.68 -6.26
N GLY A 201 -7.90 8.71 -6.42
CA GLY A 201 -6.95 8.35 -5.39
C GLY A 201 -6.30 9.57 -4.76
N GLY A 202 -5.66 9.36 -3.63
CA GLY A 202 -4.81 10.34 -3.00
C GLY A 202 -3.82 9.61 -2.14
N ASP A 203 -2.60 9.40 -2.69
CA ASP A 203 -1.57 8.58 -2.07
C ASP A 203 -0.47 9.45 -1.48
N THR A 204 -0.31 9.37 -0.16
CA THR A 204 0.58 10.23 0.59
C THR A 204 1.05 9.56 1.88
N TYR A 205 1.43 10.36 2.84
CA TYR A 205 1.66 10.00 4.24
C TYR A 205 1.13 11.09 5.16
N CYS A 206 0.96 10.77 6.41
CA CYS A 206 0.70 11.77 7.43
C CYS A 206 1.66 11.60 8.61
N VAL A 207 1.95 12.71 9.28
CA VAL A 207 2.74 12.74 10.51
C VAL A 207 1.90 13.38 11.59
N ARG A 208 1.53 12.60 12.60
CA ARG A 208 0.58 13.00 13.66
C ARG A 208 -0.70 13.62 13.09
N GLY A 209 -1.19 13.02 11.97
CA GLY A 209 -2.39 13.45 11.25
C GLY A 209 -2.24 14.73 10.43
N ASN A 210 -1.03 15.26 10.23
CA ASN A 210 -0.78 16.35 9.30
C ASN A 210 -0.25 15.77 7.99
N PHE A 211 -0.82 16.24 6.89
CA PHE A 211 -0.43 15.84 5.53
C PHE A 211 0.63 16.79 4.97
N PRO A 212 1.51 16.33 4.09
CA PRO A 212 2.42 17.21 3.34
C PRO A 212 1.65 18.08 2.34
N ASP A 213 2.35 19.06 1.78
CA ASP A 213 1.78 19.98 0.79
C ASP A 213 1.71 19.38 -0.63
N HIS A 214 2.38 18.26 -0.84
CA HIS A 214 2.42 17.54 -2.11
C HIS A 214 2.14 16.05 -1.89
N LEU A 215 1.46 15.44 -2.85
CA LEU A 215 1.08 14.04 -2.83
C LEU A 215 0.92 13.49 -4.25
N MET A 216 0.62 12.21 -4.36
CA MET A 216 0.32 11.56 -5.63
C MET A 216 -1.19 11.52 -5.83
N ASP A 217 -1.66 12.04 -6.96
CA ASP A 217 -3.00 11.84 -7.47
C ASP A 217 -2.98 10.57 -8.30
N GLY A 218 -3.66 9.52 -7.83
CA GLY A 218 -3.53 8.18 -8.36
C GLY A 218 -4.78 7.70 -9.10
N PHE A 219 -4.55 7.01 -10.21
CA PHE A 219 -5.54 6.18 -10.87
C PHE A 219 -5.13 4.71 -10.73
N GLU A 220 -6.02 3.90 -10.22
CA GLU A 220 -5.80 2.49 -9.98
C GLU A 220 -6.69 1.64 -10.88
N TYR A 221 -6.09 0.59 -11.47
CA TYR A 221 -6.82 -0.56 -11.95
C TYR A 221 -6.61 -1.69 -10.94
N LYS A 222 -7.63 -1.92 -10.11
CA LYS A 222 -7.55 -2.78 -8.93
C LYS A 222 -6.82 -4.09 -9.20
N ASP A 223 -5.85 -4.41 -8.34
CA ASP A 223 -5.02 -5.61 -8.39
C ASP A 223 -4.22 -5.81 -9.69
N LYS A 224 -3.97 -4.74 -10.48
CA LYS A 224 -3.25 -4.85 -11.75
C LYS A 224 -2.23 -3.77 -12.00
N GLY A 225 -2.56 -2.52 -11.76
CA GLY A 225 -1.65 -1.43 -12.06
C GLY A 225 -2.14 -0.08 -11.54
N TYR A 226 -1.22 0.87 -11.51
CA TYR A 226 -1.41 2.21 -10.98
C TYR A 226 -0.62 3.22 -11.80
N ILE A 227 -1.18 4.40 -12.00
CA ILE A 227 -0.49 5.58 -12.53
C ILE A 227 -0.77 6.73 -11.58
N GLY A 228 0.28 7.38 -11.07
CA GLY A 228 0.20 8.51 -10.15
C GLY A 228 0.88 9.75 -10.69
N ALA A 229 0.24 10.91 -10.56
CA ALA A 229 0.80 12.23 -10.83
C ALA A 229 1.20 12.90 -9.51
N PHE A 230 2.40 13.44 -9.41
CA PHE A 230 2.84 14.20 -8.25
C PHE A 230 2.29 15.63 -8.34
N LYS A 231 1.45 16.02 -7.38
CA LYS A 231 0.75 17.30 -7.37
C LYS A 231 0.88 18.05 -6.05
N ALA A 232 0.71 19.37 -6.10
CA ALA A 232 0.40 20.11 -4.89
C ALA A 232 -0.99 19.72 -4.37
N ARG A 233 -1.14 19.64 -3.05
CA ARG A 233 -2.43 19.33 -2.41
C ARG A 233 -3.54 20.29 -2.82
N ALA A 234 -3.18 21.55 -3.09
CA ALA A 234 -4.13 22.57 -3.54
C ALA A 234 -4.65 22.33 -4.98
N ASP A 235 -3.92 21.52 -5.76
CA ASP A 235 -4.26 21.18 -7.14
C ASP A 235 -4.94 19.80 -7.27
N MET A 236 -5.20 19.13 -6.14
CA MET A 236 -5.94 17.89 -6.11
C MET A 236 -7.44 18.14 -6.38
N PRO A 237 -8.19 17.13 -6.85
CA PRO A 237 -9.65 17.24 -6.95
C PRO A 237 -10.27 17.72 -5.63
N GLU A 238 -11.31 18.56 -5.71
CA GLU A 238 -11.98 19.14 -4.54
C GLU A 238 -12.47 18.05 -3.54
N GLN A 239 -12.90 16.91 -4.07
CA GLN A 239 -13.34 15.76 -3.27
C GLN A 239 -12.19 15.19 -2.43
N THR A 240 -11.02 15.04 -3.02
CA THR A 240 -9.82 14.58 -2.32
C THR A 240 -9.39 15.57 -1.25
N GLN A 241 -9.38 16.87 -1.56
CA GLN A 241 -9.08 17.92 -0.59
C GLN A 241 -10.06 17.92 0.57
N ALA A 242 -11.38 17.79 0.30
CA ALA A 242 -12.43 17.75 1.31
C ALA A 242 -12.27 16.55 2.26
N VAL A 243 -11.93 15.37 1.73
CA VAL A 243 -11.67 14.17 2.56
C VAL A 243 -10.45 14.41 3.44
N MET A 244 -9.33 14.88 2.90
CA MET A 244 -8.10 15.14 3.66
C MET A 244 -8.34 16.14 4.80
N GLU A 245 -9.03 17.25 4.52
CA GLU A 245 -9.34 18.27 5.51
C GLU A 245 -10.19 17.71 6.65
N LYS A 246 -11.27 16.99 6.32
CA LYS A 246 -12.17 16.40 7.31
C LYS A 246 -11.53 15.28 8.11
N PHE A 247 -10.66 14.46 7.51
CA PHE A 247 -9.99 13.37 8.21
C PHE A 247 -8.76 13.79 9.03
N SER A 248 -8.12 14.90 8.73
CA SER A 248 -6.97 15.40 9.48
C SER A 248 -7.20 15.46 11.01
N PRO A 249 -8.34 15.96 11.52
CA PRO A 249 -8.64 15.93 12.97
C PRO A 249 -8.70 14.51 13.55
N VAL A 250 -9.28 13.55 12.82
CA VAL A 250 -9.38 12.14 13.25
C VAL A 250 -7.99 11.51 13.33
N LEU A 251 -7.15 11.77 12.34
CA LEU A 251 -5.78 11.28 12.31
C LEU A 251 -4.89 11.96 13.36
N LYS A 252 -5.16 13.23 13.70
CA LYS A 252 -4.50 13.94 14.80
C LYS A 252 -4.87 13.35 16.15
N ASP A 253 -6.15 13.06 16.38
CA ASP A 253 -6.62 12.43 17.63
C ASP A 253 -5.96 11.06 17.85
N THR A 254 -5.76 10.30 16.79
CA THR A 254 -5.08 9.00 16.83
C THR A 254 -3.56 9.08 16.74
N GLN A 255 -2.98 10.27 16.56
CA GLN A 255 -1.55 10.51 16.35
C GLN A 255 -0.96 9.68 15.19
N SER A 256 -1.77 9.45 14.14
CA SER A 256 -1.39 8.63 12.99
C SER A 256 -0.13 9.17 12.31
N THR A 257 0.86 8.30 12.11
CA THR A 257 2.13 8.62 11.43
C THR A 257 2.49 7.45 10.54
N ASN A 258 1.96 7.42 9.33
CA ASN A 258 2.20 6.34 8.36
C ASN A 258 1.85 6.83 6.96
N PHE A 259 2.04 5.98 5.97
CA PHE A 259 1.43 6.17 4.67
C PHE A 259 -0.10 6.29 4.81
N TRP A 260 -0.68 6.96 3.84
CA TRP A 260 -2.12 7.18 3.76
C TRP A 260 -2.56 7.12 2.31
N SER A 261 -3.55 6.32 2.03
CA SER A 261 -4.22 6.29 0.74
C SER A 261 -5.72 6.41 0.89
N MET A 262 -6.36 6.95 -0.13
CA MET A 262 -7.80 7.22 -0.19
C MET A 262 -8.37 6.68 -1.49
N GLU A 263 -9.50 5.99 -1.40
CA GLU A 263 -10.32 5.57 -2.54
C GLU A 263 -11.64 6.33 -2.51
N ILE A 264 -11.85 7.22 -3.48
CA ILE A 264 -13.02 8.08 -3.56
C ILE A 264 -13.74 7.80 -4.87
N ARG A 265 -15.02 7.45 -4.80
CA ARG A 265 -15.87 7.29 -5.98
C ARG A 265 -16.75 8.49 -6.18
N VAL A 266 -16.77 9.00 -7.41
CA VAL A 266 -17.59 10.13 -7.82
C VAL A 266 -18.69 9.63 -8.75
N LYS A 267 -19.94 9.98 -8.46
CA LYS A 267 -21.09 9.67 -9.31
C LYS A 267 -22.05 10.85 -9.31
N ASP A 268 -22.29 11.38 -10.48
CA ASP A 268 -23.07 12.62 -10.64
C ASP A 268 -22.44 13.75 -9.79
N ASP A 269 -23.22 14.44 -8.98
CA ASP A 269 -22.73 15.48 -8.04
C ASP A 269 -22.35 14.95 -6.65
N HIS A 270 -22.30 13.61 -6.48
CA HIS A 270 -21.99 12.96 -5.21
C HIS A 270 -20.60 12.35 -5.21
N PHE A 271 -19.92 12.41 -4.06
CA PHE A 271 -18.68 11.68 -3.85
C PHE A 271 -18.71 10.85 -2.57
N TYR A 272 -18.11 9.68 -2.64
CA TYR A 272 -18.09 8.72 -1.56
C TYR A 272 -16.66 8.28 -1.26
N PHE A 273 -16.17 8.58 -0.07
CA PHE A 273 -14.93 8.02 0.42
C PHE A 273 -15.18 6.57 0.86
N ILE A 274 -14.70 5.58 0.10
CA ILE A 274 -15.10 4.19 0.25
C ILE A 274 -14.08 3.32 0.98
N ASP A 275 -12.80 3.67 0.92
CA ASP A 275 -11.75 2.90 1.60
C ASP A 275 -10.57 3.76 2.07
N PRO A 276 -10.32 3.82 3.40
CA PRO A 276 -9.13 4.44 3.96
C PRO A 276 -8.02 3.39 4.10
N THR A 277 -6.79 3.73 3.72
CA THR A 277 -5.62 2.88 3.90
C THR A 277 -4.57 3.61 4.72
N PRO A 278 -4.62 3.52 6.07
CA PRO A 278 -3.66 4.20 6.96
C PRO A 278 -2.35 3.39 7.11
N ARG A 279 -1.80 2.89 6.05
CA ARG A 279 -0.61 2.04 5.96
C ARG A 279 0.02 2.14 4.58
N VAL A 280 1.11 1.40 4.35
CA VAL A 280 1.67 1.23 3.00
C VAL A 280 0.58 0.70 2.05
N PRO A 281 0.17 1.49 1.04
CA PRO A 281 -0.86 1.08 0.08
C PRO A 281 -0.31 0.09 -0.95
N LEU A 282 -1.16 -0.82 -1.42
CA LEU A 282 -0.85 -1.77 -2.46
C LEU A 282 -2.03 -1.82 -3.45
N PRO A 283 -1.92 -1.19 -4.64
CA PRO A 283 -0.77 -0.43 -5.15
C PRO A 283 -0.59 0.92 -4.49
N ALA A 284 0.30 1.66 -5.00
CA ALA A 284 0.99 2.92 -4.95
C ALA A 284 2.30 2.90 -4.16
N SER A 285 2.56 1.88 -3.33
CA SER A 285 3.75 1.87 -2.47
C SER A 285 5.06 1.81 -3.26
N ALA A 286 5.12 1.01 -4.29
CA ALA A 286 6.31 0.87 -5.12
C ALA A 286 6.60 2.18 -5.88
N SER A 287 5.55 2.85 -6.35
CA SER A 287 5.61 4.20 -6.92
C SER A 287 6.12 5.22 -5.90
N GLN A 288 5.58 5.25 -4.68
CA GLN A 288 6.03 6.16 -3.62
C GLN A 288 7.49 5.93 -3.23
N MET A 289 7.95 4.67 -3.18
CA MET A 289 9.35 4.35 -2.88
C MET A 289 10.34 4.97 -3.88
N GLU A 290 9.95 5.12 -5.14
CA GLU A 290 10.83 5.69 -6.16
C GLU A 290 10.51 7.15 -6.46
N MET A 291 9.27 7.60 -6.24
CA MET A 291 8.89 8.99 -6.41
C MET A 291 9.46 9.90 -5.33
N TYR A 292 9.51 9.46 -4.08
CA TYR A 292 10.02 10.28 -2.97
C TYR A 292 11.52 10.02 -2.75
N LEU A 293 12.38 10.88 -3.32
CA LEU A 293 13.84 10.76 -3.22
C LEU A 293 14.34 10.75 -1.78
N ASN A 294 13.65 11.52 -0.91
CA ASN A 294 13.97 11.66 0.50
C ASN A 294 13.14 10.77 1.44
N LEU A 295 12.54 9.67 0.92
CA LEU A 295 11.67 8.77 1.71
C LEU A 295 12.30 8.31 3.04
N PRO A 296 13.59 7.92 3.12
CA PRO A 296 14.22 7.58 4.39
C PRO A 296 14.19 8.72 5.42
N THR A 297 14.37 9.96 4.97
CA THR A 297 14.29 11.16 5.84
C THR A 297 12.85 11.40 6.30
N ILE A 298 11.88 11.25 5.41
CA ILE A 298 10.44 11.38 5.73
C ILE A 298 10.07 10.41 6.87
N ILE A 299 10.50 9.15 6.78
CA ILE A 299 10.17 8.12 7.78
C ILE A 299 10.89 8.40 9.09
N ALA A 300 12.19 8.72 9.07
CA ALA A 300 12.95 8.98 10.27
C ALA A 300 12.44 10.20 11.03
N ALA A 301 12.27 11.34 10.36
CA ALA A 301 11.75 12.56 10.95
C ALA A 301 10.28 12.40 11.38
N GLY A 302 9.46 11.74 10.54
CA GLY A 302 8.07 11.45 10.85
C GLY A 302 7.89 10.59 12.10
N ALA A 303 8.75 9.61 12.34
CA ALA A 303 8.75 8.81 13.57
C ALA A 303 8.95 9.69 14.82
N GLU A 304 9.76 10.72 14.74
CA GLU A 304 9.95 11.73 15.80
C GLU A 304 8.82 12.78 15.85
N GLY A 305 7.92 12.78 14.86
CA GLY A 305 6.77 13.68 14.77
C GLY A 305 7.02 14.94 13.95
N GLU A 306 8.09 14.99 13.16
CA GLU A 306 8.42 16.08 12.25
C GLU A 306 7.93 15.75 10.84
N LEU A 307 7.12 16.66 10.24
CA LEU A 307 6.63 16.51 8.88
C LEU A 307 7.66 17.10 7.89
N VAL A 308 8.29 16.24 7.14
CA VAL A 308 9.20 16.61 6.04
C VAL A 308 8.44 16.53 4.72
N GLN A 309 8.62 17.50 3.82
CA GLN A 309 7.99 17.50 2.50
C GLN A 309 8.65 16.48 1.56
N PRO A 310 7.90 15.83 0.66
CA PRO A 310 8.47 14.89 -0.29
C PRO A 310 9.24 15.62 -1.40
N GLU A 311 10.40 15.06 -1.78
CA GLU A 311 11.20 15.51 -2.91
C GLU A 311 10.93 14.59 -4.10
N PRO A 312 10.32 15.08 -5.21
CA PRO A 312 9.91 14.22 -6.30
C PRO A 312 11.08 13.80 -7.21
N ALA A 313 11.05 12.57 -7.69
CA ALA A 313 11.97 12.06 -8.72
C ALA A 313 11.51 12.37 -10.16
N GLY A 314 10.27 12.75 -10.35
CA GLY A 314 9.64 13.07 -11.63
C GLY A 314 8.22 13.58 -11.45
N SER A 315 7.50 13.71 -12.54
CA SER A 315 6.10 14.19 -12.53
C SER A 315 5.09 13.04 -12.41
N PHE A 316 5.41 11.89 -12.98
CA PHE A 316 4.55 10.70 -13.01
C PHE A 316 5.28 9.46 -12.56
N SER A 317 4.54 8.56 -11.94
CA SER A 317 4.97 7.19 -11.69
C SER A 317 3.93 6.21 -12.20
N ALA A 318 4.37 5.01 -12.54
CA ALA A 318 3.50 3.89 -12.79
C ALA A 318 4.05 2.64 -12.10
N GLU A 319 3.15 1.79 -11.63
CA GLU A 319 3.51 0.46 -11.14
C GLU A 319 2.54 -0.59 -11.66
N CYS A 320 3.04 -1.79 -11.89
CA CYS A 320 2.23 -2.95 -12.22
C CYS A 320 2.73 -4.19 -11.49
N ILE A 321 1.82 -5.13 -11.27
CA ILE A 321 2.09 -6.39 -10.60
C ILE A 321 3.04 -7.25 -11.43
N LEU A 322 4.00 -7.87 -10.75
CA LEU A 322 4.84 -8.94 -11.26
C LEU A 322 4.32 -10.27 -10.75
N THR A 323 4.12 -11.20 -11.68
CA THR A 323 3.71 -12.56 -11.36
C THR A 323 4.72 -13.58 -11.87
N MET A 324 4.82 -14.69 -11.16
CA MET A 324 5.61 -15.85 -11.57
C MET A 324 4.88 -17.13 -11.13
N PRO A 325 4.65 -18.11 -12.02
CA PRO A 325 3.95 -19.34 -11.65
C PRO A 325 4.61 -20.04 -10.47
N CYS A 326 3.86 -20.22 -9.40
CA CYS A 326 4.29 -20.88 -8.18
C CYS A 326 3.60 -22.25 -8.07
N LYS A 327 4.21 -23.29 -8.61
CA LYS A 327 3.65 -24.65 -8.55
C LYS A 327 4.37 -25.46 -7.49
N ALA A 328 3.66 -25.76 -6.40
CA ALA A 328 4.17 -26.72 -5.41
C ALA A 328 4.52 -28.08 -6.09
N PRO A 329 5.60 -28.76 -5.70
CA PRO A 329 6.48 -28.44 -4.57
C PRO A 329 7.72 -27.58 -4.93
N GLN A 330 7.76 -26.96 -6.10
CA GLN A 330 8.90 -26.16 -6.53
C GLN A 330 8.81 -24.75 -5.96
N MET A 331 9.86 -24.30 -5.30
CA MET A 331 10.04 -22.90 -4.93
C MET A 331 10.45 -22.10 -6.16
N PRO A 332 9.65 -21.12 -6.59
CA PRO A 332 10.04 -20.24 -7.67
C PRO A 332 11.20 -19.33 -7.25
N SER A 333 12.06 -18.99 -8.19
CA SER A 333 13.17 -18.11 -7.92
C SER A 333 13.53 -17.23 -9.10
N VAL A 334 13.92 -16.00 -8.82
CA VAL A 334 14.27 -15.01 -9.83
C VAL A 334 15.62 -14.36 -9.53
N ARG A 335 16.39 -14.05 -10.57
CA ARG A 335 17.55 -13.16 -10.50
C ARG A 335 17.23 -11.92 -11.34
N VAL A 336 17.01 -10.81 -10.67
CA VAL A 336 16.73 -9.54 -11.35
C VAL A 336 18.02 -8.99 -11.95
N PRO A 337 18.03 -8.60 -13.24
CA PRO A 337 19.18 -7.95 -13.87
C PRO A 337 19.52 -6.62 -13.18
N ASN A 338 20.82 -6.33 -13.04
CA ASN A 338 21.27 -5.10 -12.37
C ASN A 338 20.73 -3.81 -13.02
N ALA A 339 20.54 -3.82 -14.33
CA ALA A 339 20.04 -2.67 -15.08
C ALA A 339 18.61 -2.21 -14.67
N ILE A 340 17.79 -3.15 -14.20
CA ILE A 340 16.41 -2.85 -13.78
C ILE A 340 16.18 -3.12 -12.29
N LYS A 341 17.21 -3.44 -11.52
CA LYS A 341 17.09 -3.86 -10.12
C LYS A 341 16.38 -2.81 -9.26
N GLN A 342 16.67 -1.52 -9.50
CA GLN A 342 16.01 -0.42 -8.80
C GLN A 342 14.49 -0.41 -9.01
N TRP A 343 14.03 -0.79 -10.20
CA TRP A 343 12.64 -0.69 -10.62
C TRP A 343 11.79 -1.92 -10.29
N VAL A 344 12.44 -3.00 -9.83
CA VAL A 344 11.78 -4.25 -9.43
C VAL A 344 11.70 -4.32 -7.90
N LYS A 345 10.49 -4.29 -7.37
CA LYS A 345 10.20 -4.39 -5.94
C LYS A 345 9.65 -5.78 -5.64
N LEU A 346 10.44 -6.60 -4.96
CA LEU A 346 10.02 -7.96 -4.62
C LEU A 346 9.53 -8.01 -3.17
N GLY A 347 8.38 -8.66 -2.98
CA GLY A 347 7.82 -8.96 -1.66
C GLY A 347 8.01 -10.43 -1.29
N GLY A 348 7.93 -10.75 0.00
CA GLY A 348 7.86 -12.12 0.51
C GLY A 348 8.96 -13.07 0.05
N ALA A 349 10.19 -12.60 -0.09
CA ALA A 349 11.30 -13.40 -0.60
C ALA A 349 12.43 -13.55 0.42
N CYS A 350 13.19 -14.67 0.32
CA CYS A 350 14.54 -14.77 0.85
C CYS A 350 15.55 -14.70 -0.29
N ARG A 351 16.83 -14.44 0.00
CA ARG A 351 17.89 -14.42 -1.00
C ARG A 351 18.93 -15.50 -0.73
N ILE A 352 19.17 -16.33 -1.74
CA ILE A 352 20.18 -17.38 -1.69
C ILE A 352 20.99 -17.31 -3.00
N ASN A 353 22.29 -17.16 -2.90
CA ASN A 353 23.20 -17.08 -4.04
C ASN A 353 22.83 -16.02 -5.08
N GLY A 354 22.38 -14.85 -4.63
CA GLY A 354 22.00 -13.73 -5.50
C GLY A 354 20.67 -13.92 -6.26
N ARG A 355 19.86 -14.90 -5.87
CA ARG A 355 18.49 -15.12 -6.37
C ARG A 355 17.50 -14.85 -5.25
N ALA A 356 16.38 -14.20 -5.59
CA ALA A 356 15.22 -14.15 -4.71
C ALA A 356 14.42 -15.46 -4.87
N TRP A 357 14.08 -16.08 -3.75
CA TRP A 357 13.27 -17.29 -3.67
C TRP A 357 11.98 -16.99 -2.94
N PHE A 358 10.88 -17.54 -3.43
CA PHE A 358 9.54 -17.28 -2.90
C PHE A 358 8.93 -18.56 -2.34
N PRO A 359 8.06 -18.45 -1.32
CA PRO A 359 7.28 -19.57 -0.85
C PRO A 359 6.44 -20.17 -1.98
N PRO A 360 6.22 -21.49 -2.00
CA PRO A 360 5.47 -22.16 -3.06
C PRO A 360 3.96 -21.89 -3.01
N LEU A 361 3.44 -21.52 -1.84
CA LEU A 361 2.06 -21.07 -1.63
C LEU A 361 2.11 -19.65 -1.09
N ARG A 362 1.58 -18.76 -1.85
CA ARG A 362 1.41 -17.38 -1.41
C ARG A 362 -0.08 -17.17 -1.22
N ASN A 363 -0.43 -16.87 -0.03
CA ASN A 363 -1.76 -16.60 0.48
C ASN A 363 -2.75 -16.02 -0.58
N ASP A 364 -3.22 -14.86 -0.33
CA ASP A 364 -4.26 -14.18 -1.07
C ASP A 364 -3.81 -13.60 -2.41
N HIS A 365 -2.50 -13.49 -2.61
CA HIS A 365 -1.90 -12.85 -3.78
C HIS A 365 -1.50 -13.84 -4.90
N GLY A 366 -1.75 -15.13 -4.72
CA GLY A 366 -1.49 -16.16 -5.75
C GLY A 366 -0.04 -16.19 -6.22
N ASP A 367 0.17 -16.03 -7.53
CA ASP A 367 1.48 -16.05 -8.17
C ASP A 367 2.23 -14.69 -8.12
N GLU A 368 1.75 -13.73 -7.36
CA GLU A 368 2.35 -12.40 -7.23
C GLU A 368 3.67 -12.46 -6.49
N ILE A 369 4.70 -11.82 -7.06
CA ILE A 369 6.05 -11.76 -6.49
C ILE A 369 6.52 -10.33 -6.18
N GLY A 370 5.74 -9.32 -6.55
CA GLY A 370 6.07 -7.92 -6.33
C GLY A 370 5.60 -7.01 -7.45
N TRP A 371 6.31 -5.89 -7.66
CA TRP A 371 5.91 -4.80 -8.55
C TRP A 371 7.06 -4.34 -9.44
N LEU A 372 6.71 -3.91 -10.65
CA LEU A 372 7.59 -3.17 -11.55
C LEU A 372 7.17 -1.71 -11.52
N VAL A 373 8.13 -0.79 -11.42
CA VAL A 373 7.91 0.66 -11.29
C VAL A 373 8.62 1.40 -12.40
N ALA A 374 8.04 2.51 -12.84
CA ALA A 374 8.73 3.49 -13.67
C ALA A 374 8.38 4.92 -13.24
N ILE A 375 9.30 5.86 -13.48
CA ILE A 375 9.12 7.30 -13.25
C ILE A 375 9.31 8.01 -14.57
N GLY A 376 8.52 9.04 -14.85
CA GLY A 376 8.60 9.83 -16.08
C GLY A 376 8.07 11.25 -15.90
N ASP A 377 8.15 12.03 -16.99
CA ASP A 377 7.66 13.42 -17.02
C ASP A 377 6.26 13.51 -17.64
N THR A 378 5.82 12.45 -18.33
CA THR A 378 4.44 12.26 -18.83
C THR A 378 3.98 10.82 -18.57
N PRO A 379 2.66 10.56 -18.57
CA PRO A 379 2.13 9.21 -18.42
C PRO A 379 2.64 8.26 -19.51
N GLU A 380 2.68 8.72 -20.77
CA GLU A 380 3.16 7.93 -21.90
C GLU A 380 4.64 7.57 -21.77
N GLN A 381 5.49 8.54 -21.43
CA GLN A 381 6.91 8.30 -21.19
C GLN A 381 7.12 7.30 -20.05
N THR A 382 6.29 7.39 -19.01
CA THR A 382 6.36 6.47 -17.87
C THR A 382 6.00 5.05 -18.29
N ILE A 383 4.97 4.89 -19.12
CA ILE A 383 4.57 3.59 -19.68
C ILE A 383 5.63 3.04 -20.64
N ASP A 384 6.21 3.87 -21.49
CA ASP A 384 7.28 3.45 -22.41
C ASP A 384 8.48 2.90 -21.62
N ARG A 385 8.92 3.60 -20.57
CA ARG A 385 9.98 3.10 -19.67
C ARG A 385 9.59 1.77 -19.01
N MET A 386 8.34 1.65 -18.58
CA MET A 386 7.83 0.40 -18.02
C MET A 386 7.95 -0.76 -19.00
N LEU A 387 7.60 -0.53 -20.27
CA LEU A 387 7.72 -1.53 -21.34
C LEU A 387 9.19 -1.89 -21.62
N GLU A 388 10.10 -0.92 -21.58
CA GLU A 388 11.55 -1.17 -21.68
C GLU A 388 12.05 -2.05 -20.54
N TYR A 389 11.60 -1.82 -19.30
CA TYR A 389 11.97 -2.65 -18.14
C TYR A 389 11.34 -4.04 -18.23
N LYS A 390 10.09 -4.15 -18.66
CA LYS A 390 9.42 -5.44 -18.91
C LYS A 390 10.24 -6.33 -19.84
N ASN A 391 10.79 -5.77 -20.91
CA ASN A 391 11.60 -6.51 -21.89
C ASN A 391 12.92 -7.03 -21.31
N GLN A 392 13.33 -6.56 -20.13
CA GLN A 392 14.55 -7.01 -19.44
C GLN A 392 14.25 -7.96 -18.28
N LEU A 393 12.97 -8.26 -18.02
CA LEU A 393 12.59 -9.20 -16.97
C LEU A 393 13.11 -10.62 -17.30
N PRO A 394 13.47 -11.41 -16.28
CA PRO A 394 13.88 -12.79 -16.49
C PRO A 394 12.76 -13.67 -17.03
N ASP A 395 13.13 -14.75 -17.71
CA ASP A 395 12.18 -15.75 -18.17
C ASP A 395 11.28 -16.27 -17.03
N GLY A 396 9.99 -16.39 -17.29
CA GLY A 396 8.99 -16.86 -16.34
C GLY A 396 8.38 -15.76 -15.44
N VAL A 397 8.91 -14.55 -15.47
CA VAL A 397 8.31 -13.38 -14.79
C VAL A 397 7.46 -12.61 -15.79
N SER A 398 6.22 -12.33 -15.41
CA SER A 398 5.29 -11.53 -16.20
C SER A 398 4.99 -10.21 -15.51
N ALA A 399 4.95 -9.12 -16.27
CA ALA A 399 4.50 -7.80 -15.82
C ALA A 399 3.17 -7.44 -16.51
N HIS A 400 2.16 -7.08 -15.73
CA HIS A 400 0.79 -6.82 -16.22
C HIS A 400 0.64 -5.39 -16.77
N THR A 401 1.48 -5.01 -17.74
CA THR A 401 1.53 -3.65 -18.30
C THR A 401 0.31 -3.30 -19.17
N GLU A 402 -0.47 -4.28 -19.58
CA GLU A 402 -1.69 -4.08 -20.39
C GLU A 402 -2.72 -3.23 -19.63
N SER A 403 -2.80 -3.42 -18.31
CA SER A 403 -3.67 -2.64 -17.44
C SER A 403 -3.33 -1.14 -17.42
N LEU A 404 -2.05 -0.78 -17.57
CA LEU A 404 -1.61 0.62 -17.60
C LEU A 404 -2.06 1.33 -18.87
N VAL A 405 -2.07 0.63 -20.01
CA VAL A 405 -2.57 1.17 -21.29
C VAL A 405 -4.07 1.45 -21.21
N ASP A 406 -4.83 0.57 -20.56
CA ASP A 406 -6.25 0.77 -20.37
C ASP A 406 -6.51 1.88 -19.34
N LEU A 407 -5.71 1.96 -18.30
CA LEU A 407 -5.79 3.01 -17.30
C LEU A 407 -5.51 4.41 -17.90
N LEU A 408 -4.54 4.51 -18.81
CA LEU A 408 -4.27 5.76 -19.52
C LEU A 408 -5.49 6.23 -20.34
N LYS A 409 -6.25 5.31 -20.94
CA LYS A 409 -7.49 5.66 -21.65
C LYS A 409 -8.56 6.20 -20.68
N GLU A 410 -8.65 5.63 -19.47
CA GLU A 410 -9.57 6.12 -18.45
C GLU A 410 -9.15 7.51 -17.93
N ILE A 411 -7.85 7.75 -17.74
CA ILE A 411 -7.32 9.08 -17.43
C ILE A 411 -7.74 10.11 -18.49
N HIS A 412 -7.53 9.82 -19.78
CA HIS A 412 -7.93 10.72 -20.86
C HIS A 412 -9.45 10.98 -20.91
N LYS A 413 -10.27 9.99 -20.52
CA LYS A 413 -11.72 10.20 -20.40
C LYS A 413 -12.05 11.12 -19.23
N ALA A 414 -11.40 10.93 -18.08
CA ALA A 414 -11.57 11.78 -16.92
C ALA A 414 -11.20 13.24 -17.21
N GLU A 415 -10.09 13.45 -17.92
CA GLU A 415 -9.66 14.78 -18.37
C GLU A 415 -10.67 15.41 -19.33
N ALA A 416 -11.24 14.64 -20.26
CA ALA A 416 -12.29 15.11 -21.15
C ALA A 416 -13.60 15.51 -20.43
N GLU A 417 -13.83 14.98 -19.22
CA GLU A 417 -14.96 15.34 -18.35
C GLU A 417 -14.59 16.40 -17.29
N GLY A 418 -13.39 16.99 -17.40
CA GLY A 418 -12.95 18.11 -16.56
C GLY A 418 -12.22 17.71 -15.26
N ILE A 419 -11.84 16.45 -15.12
CA ILE A 419 -10.99 15.97 -14.02
C ILE A 419 -9.54 16.06 -14.50
N GLU A 420 -8.84 17.16 -14.17
CA GLU A 420 -7.47 17.37 -14.63
C GLU A 420 -6.49 16.47 -13.89
N PHE A 421 -5.69 15.73 -14.65
CA PHE A 421 -4.59 14.88 -14.18
C PHE A 421 -3.23 15.52 -14.52
N SER A 422 -3.11 16.82 -14.25
CA SER A 422 -1.89 17.59 -14.56
C SER A 422 -0.88 17.49 -13.41
N PRO A 423 0.39 17.20 -13.72
CA PRO A 423 1.44 17.14 -12.70
C PRO A 423 1.86 18.55 -12.27
N MET A 424 2.46 18.62 -11.08
CA MET A 424 3.21 19.80 -10.69
C MET A 424 4.47 19.92 -11.57
N PRO A 425 4.87 21.14 -12.00
CA PRO A 425 6.17 21.32 -12.63
C PRO A 425 7.28 20.89 -11.68
N VAL A 426 8.13 19.97 -12.12
CA VAL A 426 9.33 19.61 -11.35
C VAL A 426 10.22 20.87 -11.27
N PRO A 427 10.66 21.33 -10.08
CA PRO A 427 11.57 22.44 -9.97
C PRO A 427 12.82 22.12 -10.80
N GLU A 428 13.19 23.03 -11.70
CA GLU A 428 14.49 22.90 -12.39
C GLU A 428 15.59 22.83 -11.31
N PRO A 429 16.51 21.86 -11.40
CA PRO A 429 17.60 21.79 -10.44
C PRO A 429 18.31 23.13 -10.44
N GLU A 430 18.40 23.77 -9.26
CA GLU A 430 19.20 25.00 -9.10
C GLU A 430 20.60 24.69 -9.61
N LEU A 431 20.99 25.32 -10.72
CA LEU A 431 22.34 25.31 -11.21
C LEU A 431 23.22 25.96 -10.11
N VAL A 432 23.80 25.13 -9.26
CA VAL A 432 24.87 25.59 -8.37
C VAL A 432 26.03 25.99 -9.26
N ILE A 433 26.05 27.25 -9.64
CA ILE A 433 27.22 27.85 -10.28
C ILE A 433 28.30 27.93 -9.19
N THR A 434 29.11 26.88 -9.11
CA THR A 434 30.37 26.99 -8.38
C THR A 434 31.23 27.99 -9.14
N ASN A 435 31.32 29.19 -8.62
CA ASN A 435 32.33 30.16 -9.03
C ASN A 435 33.71 29.65 -8.54
N ASP A 436 34.30 28.71 -9.29
CA ASP A 436 35.74 28.45 -9.18
C ASP A 436 36.50 29.58 -9.86
N ASN A 437 36.63 30.69 -9.13
CA ASN A 437 37.62 31.72 -9.36
C ASN A 437 38.08 32.23 -8.00
N GLU A 438 39.11 31.52 -7.45
CA GLU A 438 40.27 32.16 -6.81
C GLU A 438 41.35 31.10 -6.54
#